data_53919e9a2683fefa54ffed75222eceb4
#
_entry.id   53919e9a2683fefa54ffed75222eceb4
#
_cell.length_a   1.000
_cell.length_b   1.000
_cell.length_c   1.000
_cell.angle_alpha   90.00
_cell.angle_beta   90.00
_cell.angle_gamma   90.00
#
_symmetry.space_group_name_H-M   'P 1'
#
loop_
_entity.id
_entity.type
_entity.pdbx_description
1 polymer ?
#
loop_
_entity_poly.entity_id
_entity_poly.type
_entity_poly.pdbx_seq_one_letter_code
_entity_poly.pdbx_strand_id
1 'polypeptide(L)'
;MPSLGRHPTIYGTTGFGGTNDDGMVFSLTKSKNDQWQETILYSFTGGNDGGAPLGQLIQDKQGHLYGVCLRGGTQGGGVVFEVTP
;
A
#
# COMPACT_ATOMS: atom_id res chain seq x y z
N MET A 1 24.02 -6.95 4.15
CA MET A 1 23.73 -8.32 4.25
C MET A 1 22.39 -8.57 4.91
N PRO A 2 21.58 -9.30 4.30
CA PRO A 2 20.29 -9.56 4.91
C PRO A 2 20.48 -10.23 6.26
N SER A 3 19.62 -9.91 7.15
CA SER A 3 19.64 -10.54 8.45
C SER A 3 19.20 -11.98 8.28
N LEU A 4 20.03 -12.86 8.76
CA LEU A 4 19.68 -14.26 8.72
C LEU A 4 18.51 -14.50 9.64
N GLY A 5 17.54 -15.25 9.15
CA GLY A 5 16.35 -15.55 9.91
C GLY A 5 15.31 -14.46 9.92
N ARG A 6 15.57 -13.36 9.21
CA ARG A 6 14.60 -12.31 9.07
C ARG A 6 13.99 -12.31 7.67
N HIS A 7 12.73 -12.00 7.62
CA HIS A 7 12.02 -11.89 6.36
C HIS A 7 11.52 -10.46 6.23
N PRO A 8 11.93 -9.76 5.17
CA PRO A 8 11.46 -8.40 4.98
C PRO A 8 9.96 -8.38 4.72
N THR A 9 9.34 -7.30 5.12
CA THR A 9 7.97 -7.03 4.75
C THR A 9 8.00 -6.23 3.46
N ILE A 10 7.23 -6.67 2.48
CA ILE A 10 7.12 -5.99 1.20
C ILE A 10 5.82 -5.23 1.20
N TYR A 11 5.89 -3.94 0.87
CA TYR A 11 4.71 -3.09 0.75
C TYR A 11 4.51 -2.71 -0.70
N GLY A 12 3.26 -2.67 -1.12
CA GLY A 12 2.96 -2.32 -2.49
C GLY A 12 1.56 -1.77 -2.64
N THR A 13 1.26 -1.37 -3.88
CA THR A 13 -0.06 -0.88 -4.23
C THR A 13 -0.54 -1.58 -5.48
N THR A 14 -1.87 -1.65 -5.61
CA THR A 14 -2.49 -2.09 -6.85
C THR A 14 -3.35 -0.95 -7.37
N GLY A 15 -3.39 -0.77 -8.69
CA GLY A 15 -4.18 0.29 -9.30
C GLY A 15 -5.66 -0.01 -9.37
N PHE A 16 -6.03 -1.24 -9.09
CA PHE A 16 -7.41 -1.69 -9.11
C PHE A 16 -7.54 -2.83 -8.11
N GLY A 17 -8.74 -3.34 -7.93
CA GLY A 17 -8.98 -4.36 -6.94
C GLY A 17 -9.34 -3.74 -5.59
N GLY A 18 -9.49 -4.59 -4.59
CA GLY A 18 -9.98 -4.16 -3.29
C GLY A 18 -11.49 -4.05 -3.28
N THR A 19 -12.04 -3.54 -2.20
CA THR A 19 -13.48 -3.54 -1.97
C THR A 19 -14.25 -2.77 -3.05
N ASN A 20 -13.69 -1.65 -3.51
CA ASN A 20 -14.37 -0.78 -4.47
C ASN A 20 -13.69 -0.74 -5.83
N ASP A 21 -12.74 -1.65 -6.06
CA ASP A 21 -11.99 -1.72 -7.31
C ASP A 21 -11.23 -0.43 -7.64
N ASP A 22 -10.92 0.35 -6.63
CA ASP A 22 -10.15 1.58 -6.79
C ASP A 22 -8.71 1.42 -6.33
N GLY A 23 -8.31 0.19 -6.07
CA GLY A 23 -6.95 -0.11 -5.67
C GLY A 23 -6.78 -0.23 -4.18
N MET A 24 -5.61 -0.70 -3.81
CA MET A 24 -5.34 -0.95 -2.40
C MET A 24 -3.85 -0.86 -2.09
N VAL A 25 -3.55 -0.70 -0.82
CA VAL A 25 -2.21 -0.82 -0.27
C VAL A 25 -2.15 -2.14 0.47
N PHE A 26 -1.08 -2.90 0.24
CA PHE A 26 -0.94 -4.22 0.86
C PHE A 26 0.45 -4.42 1.42
N SER A 27 0.57 -5.42 2.28
CA SER A 27 1.87 -5.90 2.72
C SER A 27 1.95 -7.40 2.44
N LEU A 28 3.17 -7.84 2.19
CA LEU A 28 3.48 -9.26 2.05
C LEU A 28 4.53 -9.61 3.08
N THR A 29 4.24 -10.63 3.87
CA THR A 29 5.20 -11.16 4.82
C THR A 29 5.40 -12.64 4.55
N LYS A 30 6.60 -13.09 4.80
CA LYS A 30 6.94 -14.48 4.59
C LYS A 30 6.98 -15.20 5.92
N SER A 31 6.26 -16.30 6.00
CA SER A 31 6.20 -17.09 7.22
C SER A 31 7.43 -17.99 7.34
N LYS A 32 7.54 -18.65 8.49
CA LYS A 32 8.61 -19.59 8.72
C LYS A 32 8.60 -20.77 7.75
N ASN A 33 7.45 -21.03 7.15
CA ASN A 33 7.30 -22.13 6.20
C ASN A 33 7.49 -21.70 4.77
N ASP A 34 8.09 -20.51 4.55
CA ASP A 34 8.33 -19.96 3.22
C ASP A 34 7.06 -19.64 2.47
N GLN A 35 5.98 -19.42 3.18
CA GLN A 35 4.72 -19.04 2.55
C GLN A 35 4.50 -17.55 2.74
N TRP A 36 4.11 -16.89 1.65
CA TRP A 36 3.81 -15.47 1.68
C TRP A 36 2.38 -15.27 2.15
N GLN A 37 2.21 -14.28 2.99
CA GLN A 37 0.89 -13.88 3.47
C GLN A 37 0.66 -12.43 3.11
N GLU A 38 -0.47 -12.17 2.44
CA GLU A 38 -0.85 -10.84 2.06
C GLU A 38 -1.81 -10.26 3.10
N THR A 39 -1.57 -9.00 3.45
CA THR A 39 -2.48 -8.26 4.31
C THR A 39 -2.86 -6.98 3.60
N ILE A 40 -4.15 -6.73 3.47
CA ILE A 40 -4.62 -5.49 2.87
C ILE A 40 -4.63 -4.42 3.96
N LEU A 41 -3.83 -3.38 3.76
CA LEU A 41 -3.72 -2.31 4.73
C LEU A 41 -4.78 -1.25 4.51
N TYR A 42 -5.15 -1.01 3.27
CA TYR A 42 -6.18 -0.03 2.95
C TYR A 42 -6.73 -0.29 1.56
N SER A 43 -8.06 -0.18 1.43
CA SER A 43 -8.74 -0.24 0.14
C SER A 43 -9.30 1.14 -0.16
N PHE A 44 -8.91 1.70 -1.30
CA PHE A 44 -9.36 3.04 -1.67
C PHE A 44 -10.79 3.00 -2.17
N THR A 45 -11.52 4.08 -1.93
CA THR A 45 -12.92 4.17 -2.33
C THR A 45 -13.12 4.94 -3.63
N GLY A 46 -12.11 5.67 -4.08
CA GLY A 46 -12.23 6.54 -5.24
C GLY A 46 -12.78 7.91 -4.92
N GLY A 47 -13.14 8.15 -3.67
CA GLY A 47 -13.62 9.45 -3.22
C GLY A 47 -12.49 10.34 -2.74
N ASN A 48 -12.69 10.98 -1.61
CA ASN A 48 -11.70 11.92 -1.08
C ASN A 48 -10.42 11.24 -0.65
N ASP A 49 -10.46 9.94 -0.39
CA ASP A 49 -9.27 9.18 -0.02
C ASP A 49 -8.43 8.77 -1.23
N GLY A 50 -8.95 8.91 -2.43
CA GLY A 50 -8.20 8.60 -3.64
C GLY A 50 -8.55 7.26 -4.24
N GLY A 51 -7.93 7.00 -5.38
CA GLY A 51 -8.03 5.74 -6.08
C GLY A 51 -6.92 5.63 -7.09
N ALA A 52 -6.76 4.43 -7.66
CA ALA A 52 -5.70 4.14 -8.61
C ALA A 52 -4.33 4.60 -8.08
N PRO A 53 -3.89 4.04 -6.95
CA PRO A 53 -2.57 4.39 -6.43
C PRO A 53 -1.50 4.00 -7.43
N LEU A 54 -0.45 4.80 -7.47
CA LEU A 54 0.64 4.60 -8.40
C LEU A 54 1.89 4.14 -7.70
N GLY A 55 2.41 3.03 -8.22
CA GLY A 55 3.82 2.73 -8.06
C GLY A 55 4.29 2.57 -6.65
N GLN A 56 5.42 3.16 -6.41
CA GLN A 56 6.18 2.88 -5.23
C GLN A 56 5.70 3.65 -4.02
N LEU A 57 5.85 3.00 -2.89
CA LEU A 57 5.63 3.64 -1.61
C LEU A 57 6.96 4.06 -1.03
N ILE A 58 6.95 5.19 -0.33
CA ILE A 58 8.11 5.68 0.40
C ILE A 58 7.85 5.45 1.87
N GLN A 59 8.83 4.88 2.55
CA GLN A 59 8.70 4.60 3.97
C GLN A 59 9.64 5.51 4.76
N ASP A 60 9.13 6.15 5.80
CA ASP A 60 9.96 6.98 6.65
C ASP A 60 10.60 6.14 7.75
N LYS A 61 11.36 6.79 8.63
CA LYS A 61 12.10 6.08 9.67
C LYS A 61 11.20 5.45 10.71
N GLN A 62 9.96 5.93 10.82
CA GLN A 62 9.02 5.40 11.78
C GLN A 62 8.12 4.34 11.17
N GLY A 63 8.32 4.03 9.90
CA GLY A 63 7.54 3.00 9.25
C GLY A 63 6.27 3.47 8.58
N HIS A 64 6.04 4.78 8.53
CA HIS A 64 4.89 5.29 7.80
C HIS A 64 5.11 5.18 6.31
N LEU A 65 4.06 4.81 5.58
CA LEU A 65 4.13 4.65 4.13
C LEU A 65 3.44 5.83 3.47
N TYR A 66 4.06 6.36 2.43
CA TYR A 66 3.52 7.49 1.68
C TYR A 66 3.44 7.12 0.21
N GLY A 67 2.38 7.55 -0.44
CA GLY A 67 2.21 7.29 -1.86
C GLY A 67 1.28 8.30 -2.49
N VAL A 68 0.98 8.06 -3.77
CA VAL A 68 0.19 8.98 -4.58
C VAL A 68 -0.91 8.19 -5.27
N CYS A 69 -2.11 8.77 -5.31
CA CYS A 69 -3.21 8.24 -6.10
C CYS A 69 -3.45 9.16 -7.29
N LEU A 70 -3.80 8.55 -8.44
CA LEU A 70 -4.11 9.31 -9.65
C LEU A 70 -5.49 9.95 -9.61
N ARG A 71 -6.43 9.34 -8.90
CA ARG A 71 -7.82 9.76 -8.92
C ARG A 71 -8.28 10.14 -7.53
N GLY A 72 -9.40 10.85 -7.50
CA GLY A 72 -10.01 11.20 -6.24
C GLY A 72 -9.46 12.47 -5.64
N GLY A 73 -9.72 12.63 -4.36
CA GLY A 73 -9.41 13.85 -3.66
C GLY A 73 -10.52 14.89 -3.82
N THR A 74 -10.43 15.95 -3.04
CA THR A 74 -11.51 16.95 -2.99
C THR A 74 -11.70 17.67 -4.30
N GLN A 75 -10.67 17.73 -5.15
CA GLN A 75 -10.74 18.41 -6.43
C GLN A 75 -10.58 17.48 -7.61
N GLY A 76 -10.54 16.15 -7.35
CA GLY A 76 -10.45 15.19 -8.41
C GLY A 76 -9.06 15.05 -9.05
N GLY A 77 -8.08 15.76 -8.54
CA GLY A 77 -6.73 15.79 -9.12
C GLY A 77 -5.75 14.80 -8.54
N GLY A 78 -6.24 13.88 -7.72
CA GLY A 78 -5.39 12.90 -7.08
C GLY A 78 -5.15 13.23 -5.62
N VAL A 79 -4.42 12.32 -4.97
CA VAL A 79 -4.22 12.39 -3.53
C VAL A 79 -2.82 11.93 -3.19
N VAL A 80 -2.17 12.62 -2.25
CA VAL A 80 -1.02 12.07 -1.55
C VAL A 80 -1.55 11.45 -0.27
N PHE A 81 -1.17 10.21 -0.01
CA PHE A 81 -1.71 9.49 1.13
C PHE A 81 -0.62 9.00 2.06
N GLU A 82 -1.00 8.74 3.28
CA GLU A 82 -0.15 8.12 4.27
C GLU A 82 -0.89 6.93 4.87
N VAL A 83 -0.18 5.82 5.02
CA VAL A 83 -0.71 4.63 5.68
C VAL A 83 0.26 4.23 6.78
N THR A 84 -0.29 3.98 7.96
CA THR A 84 0.48 3.41 9.06
C THR A 84 0.17 1.92 9.14
N PRO A 85 1.15 1.09 8.80
CA PRO A 85 0.92 -0.36 8.80
C PRO A 85 0.61 -0.92 10.16
#